data_180cf6c949a5b7ec642a8e27d8957c25
#
_entry.id   180cf6c949a5b7ec642a8e27d8957c25
#
_cell.length_a   1.000
_cell.length_b   1.000
_cell.length_c   1.000
_cell.angle_alpha   90.00
_cell.angle_beta   90.00
_cell.angle_gamma   90.00
#
_symmetry.space_group_name_H-M   'P 1'
#
loop_
_entity.id
_entity.type
_entity.pdbx_description
1 polymer ?
#
loop_
_entity_poly.entity_id
_entity_poly.type
_entity_poly.pdbx_seq_one_letter_code
_entity_poly.pdbx_strand_id
1 'polypeptide(L)'
;MPKSPFNLHVKTYDRIIRLIQKHLGDKISIPFELRLKGGRNYHFGYGPPSISFTVNDRNGLAALCSFDELKFCEAYMSGNLDIEGNMLQLPEFRKILTDRHPLHYLLCRMLPMFIGQVHMNQKAIAHHYDHDEDFFLTFMDSSRCYSQAVYEQDDEPLETAQHRKLAFALDACEVKPGDRVLDVGGGWGTFTEYAGRKGVHVTSLTISHKSEQFI
;
A
#
# COMPACT_ATOMS: atom_id res chain seq x y z
N MET A 1 8.95 -4.06 -39.24
CA MET A 1 7.84 -3.87 -38.32
C MET A 1 8.16 -4.66 -37.05
N PRO A 2 8.26 -4.06 -35.88
CA PRO A 2 8.46 -4.80 -34.65
C PRO A 2 7.24 -5.69 -34.43
N LYS A 3 7.48 -6.99 -34.19
CA LYS A 3 6.42 -7.95 -33.84
C LYS A 3 5.77 -7.47 -32.54
N SER A 4 4.43 -7.31 -32.54
CA SER A 4 3.68 -7.02 -31.33
C SER A 4 4.11 -7.99 -30.21
N PRO A 5 4.37 -7.53 -28.98
CA PRO A 5 4.73 -8.41 -27.87
C PRO A 5 3.64 -9.43 -27.54
N PHE A 6 2.48 -9.26 -28.12
CA PHE A 6 1.32 -10.12 -27.99
C PHE A 6 1.15 -10.99 -29.26
N ASN A 7 1.74 -12.17 -29.25
CA ASN A 7 1.58 -13.19 -30.33
C ASN A 7 0.28 -14.01 -30.17
N LEU A 8 -0.82 -13.38 -29.73
CA LEU A 8 -2.13 -14.02 -29.58
C LEU A 8 -3.06 -13.64 -30.74
N HIS A 9 -3.84 -14.58 -31.26
CA HIS A 9 -4.84 -14.30 -32.27
C HIS A 9 -5.88 -13.29 -31.78
N VAL A 10 -6.32 -12.37 -32.61
CA VAL A 10 -7.33 -11.31 -32.30
C VAL A 10 -8.57 -11.88 -31.58
N LYS A 11 -9.04 -13.07 -32.00
CA LYS A 11 -10.17 -13.78 -31.36
C LYS A 11 -9.94 -14.13 -29.89
N THR A 12 -8.69 -14.31 -29.47
CA THR A 12 -8.34 -14.64 -28.08
C THR A 12 -8.48 -13.41 -27.18
N TYR A 13 -8.06 -12.23 -27.67
CA TYR A 13 -8.26 -10.98 -26.92
C TYR A 13 -9.73 -10.66 -26.72
N ASP A 14 -10.54 -10.77 -27.77
CA ASP A 14 -11.99 -10.51 -27.65
C ASP A 14 -12.68 -11.48 -26.69
N ARG A 15 -12.16 -12.71 -26.55
CA ARG A 15 -12.65 -13.65 -25.56
C ARG A 15 -12.25 -13.26 -24.14
N ILE A 16 -11.00 -12.83 -23.95
CA ILE A 16 -10.50 -12.37 -22.65
C ILE A 16 -11.28 -11.11 -22.20
N ILE A 17 -11.44 -10.14 -23.09
CA ILE A 17 -12.18 -8.91 -22.78
C ILE A 17 -13.63 -9.22 -22.42
N ARG A 18 -14.30 -10.14 -23.10
CA ARG A 18 -15.65 -10.58 -22.73
C ARG A 18 -15.70 -11.23 -21.35
N LEU A 19 -14.68 -11.99 -20.95
CA LEU A 19 -14.59 -12.54 -19.61
C LEU A 19 -14.41 -11.44 -18.56
N ILE A 20 -13.55 -10.45 -18.84
CA ILE A 20 -13.38 -9.27 -17.98
C ILE A 20 -14.69 -8.52 -17.87
N GLN A 21 -15.37 -8.20 -18.98
CA GLN A 21 -16.69 -7.52 -18.98
C GLN A 21 -17.73 -8.28 -18.16
N LYS A 22 -17.78 -9.61 -18.32
CA LYS A 22 -18.69 -10.46 -17.54
C LYS A 22 -18.38 -10.45 -16.05
N HIS A 23 -17.10 -10.40 -15.66
CA HIS A 23 -16.69 -10.34 -14.26
C HIS A 23 -16.92 -8.95 -13.64
N LEU A 24 -16.70 -7.91 -14.43
CA LEU A 24 -16.96 -6.53 -14.02
C LEU A 24 -18.45 -6.31 -13.73
N GLY A 25 -19.32 -6.72 -14.66
CA GLY A 25 -20.77 -6.46 -14.56
C GLY A 25 -21.04 -4.99 -14.19
N ASP A 26 -21.93 -4.78 -13.24
CA ASP A 26 -22.28 -3.44 -12.71
C ASP A 26 -21.44 -3.04 -11.47
N LYS A 27 -20.38 -3.77 -11.18
CA LYS A 27 -19.57 -3.56 -9.96
C LYS A 27 -18.74 -2.27 -10.01
N ILE A 28 -18.32 -1.86 -11.21
CA ILE A 28 -17.52 -0.66 -11.45
C ILE A 28 -18.40 0.39 -12.10
N SER A 29 -18.59 1.53 -11.40
CA SER A 29 -19.42 2.64 -11.85
C SER A 29 -18.67 3.72 -12.62
N ILE A 30 -17.33 3.73 -12.52
CA ILE A 30 -16.49 4.74 -13.17
C ILE A 30 -16.12 4.29 -14.59
N PRO A 31 -16.13 5.22 -15.58
CA PRO A 31 -15.65 4.90 -16.92
C PRO A 31 -14.13 4.75 -16.94
N PHE A 32 -13.67 3.69 -17.58
CA PHE A 32 -12.23 3.45 -17.73
C PHE A 32 -11.88 2.85 -19.10
N GLU A 33 -10.63 2.92 -19.45
CA GLU A 33 -10.10 2.37 -20.69
C GLU A 33 -9.04 1.31 -20.40
N LEU A 34 -9.08 0.22 -21.16
CA LEU A 34 -8.04 -0.81 -21.17
C LEU A 34 -7.33 -0.76 -22.53
N ARG A 35 -6.04 -0.47 -22.50
CA ARG A 35 -5.16 -0.38 -23.67
C ARG A 35 -4.24 -1.58 -23.72
N LEU A 36 -4.15 -2.25 -24.85
CA LEU A 36 -3.15 -3.28 -25.09
C LEU A 36 -2.02 -2.69 -25.92
N LYS A 37 -0.79 -2.71 -25.44
CA LYS A 37 0.37 -2.13 -26.13
C LYS A 37 0.53 -2.72 -27.54
N GLY A 38 0.40 -1.88 -28.55
CA GLY A 38 0.41 -2.30 -29.96
C GLY A 38 -0.88 -2.99 -30.43
N GLY A 39 -1.95 -2.90 -29.67
CA GLY A 39 -3.25 -3.52 -29.94
C GLY A 39 -4.42 -2.53 -29.93
N ARG A 40 -5.58 -3.03 -29.51
CA ARG A 40 -6.83 -2.28 -29.44
C ARG A 40 -7.03 -1.67 -28.06
N ASN A 41 -7.78 -0.58 -28.04
CA ASN A 41 -8.31 0.01 -26.84
C ASN A 41 -9.76 -0.48 -26.62
N TYR A 42 -10.09 -0.74 -25.37
CA TYR A 42 -11.42 -1.18 -24.94
C TYR A 42 -11.94 -0.21 -23.90
N HIS A 43 -13.11 0.34 -24.17
CA HIS A 43 -13.77 1.29 -23.28
C HIS A 43 -14.84 0.59 -22.45
N PHE A 44 -14.93 0.95 -21.15
CA PHE A 44 -15.87 0.41 -20.19
C PHE A 44 -16.60 1.57 -19.50
N GLY A 45 -17.93 1.45 -19.33
CA GLY A 45 -18.76 2.48 -18.74
C GLY A 45 -19.21 3.55 -19.74
N TYR A 46 -19.88 4.58 -19.23
CA TYR A 46 -20.42 5.68 -20.01
C TYR A 46 -19.60 6.95 -19.78
N GLY A 47 -19.31 7.71 -20.83
CA GLY A 47 -18.57 8.97 -20.77
C GLY A 47 -17.06 8.80 -20.97
N PRO A 48 -16.27 9.88 -20.90
CA PRO A 48 -14.84 9.84 -21.09
C PRO A 48 -14.17 9.05 -19.96
N PRO A 49 -13.13 8.24 -20.26
CA PRO A 49 -12.44 7.46 -19.26
C PRO A 49 -11.71 8.37 -18.27
N SER A 50 -11.92 8.15 -17.00
CA SER A 50 -11.25 8.87 -15.91
C SER A 50 -9.94 8.22 -15.47
N ILE A 51 -9.78 6.92 -15.81
CA ILE A 51 -8.57 6.12 -15.56
C ILE A 51 -8.35 5.17 -16.74
N SER A 52 -7.08 4.91 -17.06
CA SER A 52 -6.68 4.02 -18.15
C SER A 52 -5.64 3.03 -17.65
N PHE A 53 -5.80 1.78 -18.07
CA PHE A 53 -4.85 0.71 -17.81
C PHE A 53 -4.18 0.31 -19.12
N THR A 54 -2.85 0.39 -19.20
CA THR A 54 -2.08 -0.03 -20.35
C THR A 54 -1.37 -1.35 -20.04
N VAL A 55 -1.74 -2.40 -20.73
CA VAL A 55 -1.12 -3.72 -20.61
C VAL A 55 0.08 -3.80 -21.54
N ASN A 56 1.29 -3.86 -20.99
CA ASN A 56 2.54 -3.80 -21.74
C ASN A 56 2.97 -5.14 -22.32
N ASP A 57 2.63 -6.26 -21.64
CA ASP A 57 3.04 -7.60 -22.02
C ASP A 57 2.07 -8.70 -21.54
N ARG A 58 2.49 -9.97 -21.70
CA ARG A 58 1.69 -11.13 -21.29
C ARG A 58 1.54 -11.27 -19.78
N ASN A 59 2.53 -10.81 -19.01
CA ASN A 59 2.48 -10.88 -17.54
C ASN A 59 1.44 -9.89 -17.01
N GLY A 60 1.43 -8.66 -17.55
CA GLY A 60 0.40 -7.66 -17.24
C GLY A 60 -1.01 -8.16 -17.58
N LEU A 61 -1.17 -8.82 -18.74
CA LEU A 61 -2.45 -9.41 -19.12
C LEU A 61 -2.86 -10.54 -18.15
N ALA A 62 -1.94 -11.42 -17.79
CA ALA A 62 -2.19 -12.51 -16.85
C ALA A 62 -2.56 -11.98 -15.46
N ALA A 63 -1.87 -10.95 -14.99
CA ALA A 63 -2.17 -10.27 -13.72
C ALA A 63 -3.58 -9.68 -13.73
N LEU A 64 -3.95 -8.95 -14.78
CA LEU A 64 -5.28 -8.38 -14.95
C LEU A 64 -6.37 -9.46 -14.96
N CYS A 65 -6.14 -10.57 -15.68
CA CYS A 65 -7.10 -11.68 -15.79
C CYS A 65 -7.22 -12.52 -14.51
N SER A 66 -6.26 -12.43 -13.60
CA SER A 66 -6.30 -13.16 -12.34
C SER A 66 -7.29 -12.58 -11.35
N PHE A 67 -7.65 -11.30 -11.49
CA PHE A 67 -8.42 -10.50 -10.53
C PHE A 67 -7.84 -10.55 -9.11
N ASP A 68 -6.54 -10.80 -8.99
CA ASP A 68 -5.79 -10.85 -7.74
C ASP A 68 -5.12 -9.50 -7.50
N GLU A 69 -5.41 -8.86 -6.36
CA GLU A 69 -4.93 -7.51 -6.04
C GLU A 69 -3.40 -7.46 -5.98
N LEU A 70 -2.77 -8.47 -5.36
CA LEU A 70 -1.32 -8.52 -5.24
C LEU A 70 -0.64 -8.61 -6.61
N LYS A 71 -1.10 -9.53 -7.47
CA LYS A 71 -0.55 -9.68 -8.83
C LYS A 71 -0.75 -8.44 -9.68
N PHE A 72 -1.88 -7.75 -9.50
CA PHE A 72 -2.16 -6.49 -10.17
C PHE A 72 -1.15 -5.41 -9.75
N CYS A 73 -0.91 -5.24 -8.45
CA CYS A 73 0.07 -4.30 -7.92
C CYS A 73 1.51 -4.66 -8.34
N GLU A 74 1.90 -5.92 -8.25
CA GLU A 74 3.21 -6.39 -8.72
C GLU A 74 3.44 -6.14 -10.20
N ALA A 75 2.41 -6.34 -11.04
CA ALA A 75 2.49 -6.05 -12.48
C ALA A 75 2.67 -4.55 -12.76
N TYR A 76 2.02 -3.69 -11.99
CA TYR A 76 2.21 -2.24 -12.06
C TYR A 76 3.63 -1.85 -11.64
N MET A 77 4.11 -2.32 -10.49
CA MET A 77 5.45 -2.03 -9.98
C MET A 77 6.57 -2.53 -10.92
N SER A 78 6.32 -3.65 -11.62
CA SER A 78 7.27 -4.24 -12.57
C SER A 78 7.19 -3.65 -13.99
N GLY A 79 6.29 -2.68 -14.23
CA GLY A 79 6.11 -2.08 -15.55
C GLY A 79 5.43 -3.00 -16.59
N ASN A 80 4.82 -4.12 -16.16
CA ASN A 80 4.01 -4.98 -17.03
C ASN A 80 2.62 -4.38 -17.28
N LEU A 81 2.19 -3.48 -16.40
CA LEU A 81 0.94 -2.73 -16.45
C LEU A 81 1.21 -1.27 -16.09
N ASP A 82 0.70 -0.31 -16.86
CA ASP A 82 0.72 1.11 -16.50
C ASP A 82 -0.68 1.60 -16.19
N ILE A 83 -0.77 2.61 -15.31
CA ILE A 83 -2.02 3.25 -14.90
C ILE A 83 -1.89 4.75 -15.11
N GLU A 84 -2.85 5.34 -15.83
CA GLU A 84 -2.89 6.78 -16.10
C GLU A 84 -4.27 7.35 -15.72
N GLY A 85 -4.30 8.60 -15.27
CA GLY A 85 -5.53 9.32 -14.94
C GLY A 85 -5.71 9.54 -13.43
N ASN A 86 -6.96 9.53 -12.96
CA ASN A 86 -7.28 9.82 -11.56
C ASN A 86 -7.03 8.63 -10.65
N MET A 87 -5.84 8.56 -10.04
CA MET A 87 -5.43 7.49 -9.14
C MET A 87 -6.32 7.35 -7.88
N LEU A 88 -7.02 8.43 -7.47
CA LEU A 88 -7.96 8.37 -6.34
C LEU A 88 -9.18 7.49 -6.62
N GLN A 89 -9.42 7.14 -7.87
CA GLN A 89 -10.49 6.22 -8.27
C GLN A 89 -10.05 4.74 -8.29
N LEU A 90 -8.75 4.48 -8.18
CA LEU A 90 -8.22 3.11 -8.18
C LEU A 90 -8.83 2.20 -7.10
N PRO A 91 -9.14 2.67 -5.88
CA PRO A 91 -9.81 1.85 -4.86
C PRO A 91 -11.18 1.29 -5.28
N GLU A 92 -11.88 1.89 -6.25
CA GLU A 92 -13.13 1.34 -6.79
C GLU A 92 -12.94 -0.06 -7.40
N PHE A 93 -11.75 -0.33 -7.96
CA PHE A 93 -11.43 -1.62 -8.57
C PHE A 93 -11.22 -2.74 -7.54
N ARG A 94 -11.05 -2.42 -6.25
CA ARG A 94 -11.03 -3.43 -5.18
C ARG A 94 -12.35 -4.21 -5.06
N LYS A 95 -13.44 -3.70 -5.61
CA LYS A 95 -14.72 -4.42 -5.67
C LYS A 95 -14.66 -5.68 -6.55
N ILE A 96 -13.71 -5.73 -7.48
CA ILE A 96 -13.51 -6.84 -8.42
C ILE A 96 -12.20 -7.60 -8.20
N LEU A 97 -11.21 -6.95 -7.60
CA LEU A 97 -9.96 -7.58 -7.21
C LEU A 97 -10.16 -8.33 -5.89
N THR A 98 -9.62 -9.50 -5.76
CA THR A 98 -9.78 -10.31 -4.55
C THR A 98 -8.43 -10.81 -4.06
N ASP A 99 -8.16 -10.65 -2.76
CA ASP A 99 -7.02 -11.28 -2.07
C ASP A 99 -7.30 -12.75 -1.69
N ARG A 100 -8.49 -13.25 -2.07
CA ARG A 100 -8.99 -14.54 -1.60
C ARG A 100 -8.66 -15.66 -2.57
N HIS A 101 -7.37 -15.94 -2.76
CA HIS A 101 -7.00 -17.22 -3.34
C HIS A 101 -7.22 -18.33 -2.30
N PRO A 102 -8.13 -19.31 -2.51
CA PRO A 102 -8.48 -20.30 -1.47
C PRO A 102 -7.27 -21.07 -0.93
N LEU A 103 -6.28 -21.34 -1.78
CA LEU A 103 -5.05 -21.99 -1.39
C LEU A 103 -4.17 -21.08 -0.51
N HIS A 104 -4.08 -19.81 -0.82
CA HIS A 104 -3.35 -18.82 -0.01
C HIS A 104 -4.00 -18.66 1.37
N TYR A 105 -5.34 -18.54 1.41
CA TYR A 105 -6.09 -18.48 2.65
C TYR A 105 -5.87 -19.72 3.52
N LEU A 106 -5.90 -20.92 2.91
CA LEU A 106 -5.63 -22.16 3.61
C LEU A 106 -4.20 -22.20 4.17
N LEU A 107 -3.21 -21.82 3.36
CA LEU A 107 -1.80 -21.74 3.76
C LEU A 107 -1.61 -20.74 4.91
N CYS A 108 -2.13 -19.54 4.80
CA CYS A 108 -2.04 -18.53 5.87
C CYS A 108 -2.68 -18.99 7.18
N ARG A 109 -3.70 -19.85 7.11
CA ARG A 109 -4.33 -20.42 8.30
C ARG A 109 -3.57 -21.61 8.88
N MET A 110 -2.93 -22.40 8.03
CA MET A 110 -2.23 -23.63 8.45
C MET A 110 -0.77 -23.36 8.89
N LEU A 111 -0.05 -22.46 8.20
CA LEU A 111 1.35 -22.15 8.53
C LEU A 111 1.57 -21.72 10.01
N PRO A 112 0.72 -20.86 10.62
CA PRO A 112 0.90 -20.49 12.01
C PRO A 112 0.81 -21.67 12.99
N MET A 113 0.09 -22.72 12.63
CA MET A 113 -0.03 -23.93 13.46
C MET A 113 1.27 -24.75 13.49
N PHE A 114 2.10 -24.66 12.44
CA PHE A 114 3.36 -25.41 12.34
C PHE A 114 4.59 -24.58 12.75
N ILE A 115 4.61 -23.28 12.45
CA ILE A 115 5.77 -22.41 12.65
C ILE A 115 5.62 -21.54 13.91
N GLY A 116 4.40 -21.39 14.43
CA GLY A 116 4.07 -20.49 15.53
C GLY A 116 3.81 -19.06 15.07
N GLN A 117 2.72 -18.48 15.57
CA GLN A 117 2.26 -17.15 15.16
C GLN A 117 3.23 -16.02 15.50
N VAL A 118 3.89 -16.11 16.64
CA VAL A 118 4.88 -15.11 17.09
C VAL A 118 6.05 -15.02 16.11
N HIS A 119 6.58 -16.16 15.68
CA HIS A 119 7.72 -16.20 14.75
C HIS A 119 7.35 -15.70 13.35
N MET A 120 6.14 -16.03 12.87
CA MET A 120 5.65 -15.49 11.59
C MET A 120 5.45 -13.98 11.65
N ASN A 121 4.85 -13.48 12.73
CA ASN A 121 4.62 -12.05 12.91
C ASN A 121 5.95 -11.29 12.98
N GLN A 122 6.94 -11.80 13.73
CA GLN A 122 8.28 -11.19 13.79
C GLN A 122 8.91 -11.07 12.40
N LYS A 123 8.88 -12.14 11.60
CA LYS A 123 9.43 -12.10 10.23
C LYS A 123 8.68 -11.13 9.32
N ALA A 124 7.35 -11.11 9.39
CA ALA A 124 6.55 -10.22 8.56
C ALA A 124 6.77 -8.75 8.93
N ILE A 125 6.85 -8.43 10.22
CA ILE A 125 7.07 -7.08 10.71
C ILE A 125 8.52 -6.63 10.42
N ALA A 126 9.53 -7.49 10.67
CA ALA A 126 10.90 -7.21 10.32
C ALA A 126 11.02 -6.93 8.80
N HIS A 127 10.45 -7.77 7.96
CA HIS A 127 10.47 -7.55 6.51
C HIS A 127 9.80 -6.22 6.10
N HIS A 128 8.74 -5.80 6.79
CA HIS A 128 8.08 -4.52 6.49
C HIS A 128 8.92 -3.30 6.91
N TYR A 129 9.61 -3.36 8.05
CA TYR A 129 10.34 -2.23 8.62
C TYR A 129 11.86 -2.26 8.36
N ASP A 130 12.42 -3.37 7.90
CA ASP A 130 13.85 -3.49 7.56
C ASP A 130 14.19 -2.96 6.14
N HIS A 131 13.26 -2.22 5.53
CA HIS A 131 13.58 -1.41 4.36
C HIS A 131 14.55 -0.29 4.74
N ASP A 132 15.25 0.22 3.74
CA ASP A 132 16.21 1.30 3.93
C ASP A 132 15.55 2.52 4.59
N GLU A 133 16.23 3.13 5.57
CA GLU A 133 15.77 4.33 6.25
C GLU A 133 15.44 5.45 5.26
N ASP A 134 16.27 5.61 4.22
CA ASP A 134 16.05 6.60 3.16
C ASP A 134 14.71 6.41 2.44
N PHE A 135 14.21 5.19 2.30
CA PHE A 135 12.90 4.93 1.73
C PHE A 135 11.79 5.56 2.59
N PHE A 136 11.81 5.30 3.90
CA PHE A 136 10.80 5.84 4.81
C PHE A 136 10.91 7.37 4.95
N LEU A 137 12.12 7.89 5.07
CA LEU A 137 12.37 9.33 5.21
C LEU A 137 11.99 10.12 3.96
N THR A 138 11.90 9.49 2.78
CA THR A 138 11.52 10.15 1.53
C THR A 138 10.07 10.63 1.54
N PHE A 139 9.14 9.93 2.21
CA PHE A 139 7.71 10.26 2.18
C PHE A 139 7.14 10.69 3.54
N MET A 140 7.88 10.48 4.62
CA MET A 140 7.47 10.97 5.93
C MET A 140 7.73 12.48 6.07
N ASP A 141 6.96 13.12 6.94
CA ASP A 141 7.20 14.49 7.35
C ASP A 141 8.48 14.63 8.19
N SER A 142 8.88 15.86 8.50
CA SER A 142 10.09 16.15 9.29
C SER A 142 10.06 15.54 10.70
N SER A 143 8.89 15.24 11.24
CA SER A 143 8.74 14.56 12.53
C SER A 143 9.00 13.04 12.44
N ARG A 144 9.08 12.48 11.25
CA ARG A 144 9.26 11.04 10.98
C ARG A 144 8.15 10.16 11.57
N CYS A 145 6.95 10.72 11.70
CA CYS A 145 5.84 10.03 12.32
C CYS A 145 5.10 9.14 11.32
N TYR A 146 5.26 7.82 11.44
CA TYR A 146 4.63 6.84 10.54
C TYR A 146 3.25 6.40 11.03
N SER A 147 2.43 7.36 11.41
CA SER A 147 1.03 7.13 11.81
C SER A 147 0.21 8.40 11.57
N GLN A 148 -1.12 8.26 11.58
CA GLN A 148 -2.03 9.38 11.32
C GLN A 148 -1.80 10.53 12.29
N ALA A 149 -1.98 11.75 11.78
CA ALA A 149 -1.95 12.98 12.57
C ALA A 149 -3.35 13.33 13.11
N VAL A 150 -3.42 14.27 14.05
CA VAL A 150 -4.67 14.81 14.59
C VAL A 150 -4.84 16.24 14.07
N TYR A 151 -5.69 16.37 13.05
CA TYR A 151 -6.00 17.65 12.42
C TYR A 151 -7.13 18.37 13.17
N GLU A 152 -7.00 19.68 13.33
CA GLU A 152 -8.07 20.59 13.78
C GLU A 152 -8.65 21.38 12.62
N GLN A 153 -7.86 21.58 11.55
CA GLN A 153 -8.27 22.27 10.34
C GLN A 153 -7.79 21.49 9.11
N ASP A 154 -8.57 21.52 8.04
CA ASP A 154 -8.31 20.71 6.83
C ASP A 154 -7.03 21.16 6.08
N ASP A 155 -6.60 22.42 6.24
CA ASP A 155 -5.49 23.03 5.54
C ASP A 155 -4.24 23.27 6.42
N GLU A 156 -4.22 22.76 7.66
CA GLU A 156 -3.04 22.91 8.51
C GLU A 156 -1.88 21.99 8.07
N PRO A 157 -0.61 22.40 8.30
CA PRO A 157 0.55 21.60 8.02
C PRO A 157 0.53 20.25 8.77
N LEU A 158 0.98 19.18 8.10
CA LEU A 158 1.07 17.83 8.68
C LEU A 158 1.88 17.81 9.97
N GLU A 159 3.00 18.52 10.02
CA GLU A 159 3.86 18.62 11.20
C GLU A 159 3.13 19.19 12.42
N THR A 160 2.26 20.18 12.21
CA THR A 160 1.45 20.77 13.30
C THR A 160 0.48 19.73 13.85
N ALA A 161 -0.21 19.02 12.99
CA ALA A 161 -1.13 17.96 13.36
C ALA A 161 -0.41 16.78 14.04
N GLN A 162 0.80 16.43 13.60
CA GLN A 162 1.65 15.41 14.24
C GLN A 162 2.11 15.86 15.63
N HIS A 163 2.57 17.09 15.79
CA HIS A 163 2.97 17.63 17.09
C HIS A 163 1.81 17.67 18.08
N ARG A 164 0.60 17.98 17.63
CA ARG A 164 -0.63 17.92 18.47
C ARG A 164 -0.88 16.52 18.99
N LYS A 165 -0.75 15.49 18.15
CA LYS A 165 -0.87 14.10 18.58
C LYS A 165 0.15 13.74 19.65
N LEU A 166 1.42 14.14 19.48
CA LEU A 166 2.48 13.87 20.46
C LEU A 166 2.25 14.59 21.78
N ALA A 167 1.79 15.85 21.71
CA ALA A 167 1.40 16.62 22.90
C ALA A 167 0.23 15.94 23.63
N PHE A 168 -0.81 15.56 22.89
CA PHE A 168 -1.96 14.84 23.46
C PHE A 168 -1.54 13.56 24.19
N ALA A 169 -0.58 12.81 23.65
CA ALA A 169 -0.12 11.58 24.31
C ALA A 169 0.56 11.85 25.64
N LEU A 170 1.38 12.92 25.76
CA LEU A 170 1.99 13.32 27.03
C LEU A 170 0.96 13.84 28.01
N ASP A 171 0.03 14.67 27.56
CA ASP A 171 -1.00 15.29 28.39
C ASP A 171 -1.98 14.23 28.94
N ALA A 172 -2.42 13.30 28.08
CA ALA A 172 -3.31 12.21 28.48
C ALA A 172 -2.69 11.25 29.50
N CYS A 173 -1.37 11.11 29.49
CA CYS A 173 -0.63 10.33 30.47
C CYS A 173 -0.12 11.16 31.66
N GLU A 174 -0.46 12.47 31.72
CA GLU A 174 -0.03 13.43 32.77
C GLU A 174 1.51 13.47 32.96
N VAL A 175 2.27 13.23 31.88
CA VAL A 175 3.74 13.14 31.91
C VAL A 175 4.37 14.50 32.17
N LYS A 176 5.34 14.55 33.10
CA LYS A 176 6.07 15.75 33.50
C LYS A 176 7.57 15.60 33.24
N PRO A 177 8.31 16.71 33.12
CA PRO A 177 9.76 16.68 33.06
C PRO A 177 10.35 15.89 34.24
N GLY A 178 11.27 14.97 33.96
CA GLY A 178 11.88 14.06 34.93
C GLY A 178 11.18 12.70 35.05
N ASP A 179 9.98 12.55 34.48
CA ASP A 179 9.28 11.25 34.49
C ASP A 179 9.97 10.25 33.56
N ARG A 180 9.66 8.97 33.78
CA ARG A 180 10.16 7.85 32.97
C ARG A 180 8.98 7.23 32.20
N VAL A 181 9.10 7.18 30.88
CA VAL A 181 8.09 6.66 29.96
C VAL A 181 8.63 5.48 29.17
N LEU A 182 7.82 4.46 28.96
CA LEU A 182 8.08 3.36 28.05
C LEU A 182 7.27 3.58 26.77
N ASP A 183 7.96 3.75 25.65
CA ASP A 183 7.39 3.85 24.30
C ASP A 183 7.45 2.49 23.61
N VAL A 184 6.30 1.82 23.45
CA VAL A 184 6.21 0.49 22.85
C VAL A 184 5.87 0.62 21.37
N GLY A 185 6.83 0.28 20.51
CA GLY A 185 6.72 0.48 19.08
C GLY A 185 7.23 1.86 18.64
N GLY A 186 8.37 2.28 19.17
CA GLY A 186 8.93 3.63 19.02
C GLY A 186 9.25 4.07 17.58
N GLY A 187 9.13 3.16 16.61
CA GLY A 187 9.32 3.47 15.19
C GLY A 187 10.66 4.17 14.92
N TRP A 188 10.62 5.34 14.34
CA TRP A 188 11.80 6.17 14.04
C TRP A 188 12.15 7.18 15.15
N GLY A 189 11.73 6.89 16.38
CA GLY A 189 12.10 7.69 17.56
C GLY A 189 11.35 9.03 17.70
N THR A 190 10.32 9.27 16.94
CA THR A 190 9.58 10.53 16.94
C THR A 190 9.07 10.92 18.33
N PHE A 191 8.39 10.00 19.02
CA PHE A 191 7.90 10.26 20.37
C PHE A 191 9.04 10.39 21.38
N THR A 192 10.06 9.56 21.24
CA THR A 192 11.27 9.59 22.08
C THR A 192 11.96 10.94 22.00
N GLU A 193 12.17 11.48 20.80
CA GLU A 193 12.75 12.80 20.60
C GLU A 193 11.85 13.90 21.15
N TYR A 194 10.55 13.87 20.83
CA TYR A 194 9.59 14.88 21.25
C TYR A 194 9.49 14.97 22.78
N ALA A 195 9.35 13.84 23.47
CA ALA A 195 9.25 13.78 24.92
C ALA A 195 10.61 14.07 25.59
N GLY A 196 11.71 13.59 25.01
CA GLY A 196 13.05 13.87 25.50
C GLY A 196 13.39 15.35 25.48
N ARG A 197 13.01 16.10 24.43
CA ARG A 197 13.15 17.57 24.36
C ARG A 197 12.36 18.31 25.43
N LYS A 198 11.35 17.67 26.03
CA LYS A 198 10.56 18.19 27.17
C LYS A 198 11.10 17.71 28.54
N GLY A 199 12.26 17.06 28.57
CA GLY A 199 12.92 16.61 29.78
C GLY A 199 12.38 15.29 30.33
N VAL A 200 11.70 14.48 29.53
CA VAL A 200 11.19 13.16 29.89
C VAL A 200 12.23 12.10 29.57
N HIS A 201 12.40 11.11 30.45
CA HIS A 201 13.27 9.96 30.21
C HIS A 201 12.48 8.86 29.49
N VAL A 202 12.74 8.68 28.19
CA VAL A 202 12.02 7.69 27.39
C VAL A 202 12.87 6.44 27.18
N THR A 203 12.27 5.27 27.42
CA THR A 203 12.80 3.99 26.95
C THR A 203 11.95 3.55 25.76
N SER A 204 12.55 3.50 24.57
CA SER A 204 11.85 3.09 23.37
C SER A 204 12.10 1.63 23.05
N LEU A 205 11.05 0.88 22.71
CA LEU A 205 11.15 -0.49 22.24
C LEU A 205 10.76 -0.56 20.77
N THR A 206 11.62 -1.17 19.97
CA THR A 206 11.34 -1.49 18.57
C THR A 206 11.76 -2.91 18.24
N ILE A 207 11.14 -3.52 17.22
CA ILE A 207 11.51 -4.83 16.70
C ILE A 207 12.33 -4.73 15.41
N SER A 208 12.50 -3.53 14.88
CA SER A 208 13.32 -3.26 13.70
C SER A 208 14.73 -2.85 14.12
N HIS A 209 15.71 -3.61 13.66
CA HIS A 209 17.13 -3.26 13.87
C HIS A 209 17.52 -1.93 13.21
N LYS A 210 16.90 -1.59 12.09
CA LYS A 210 17.12 -0.30 11.42
C LYS A 210 16.63 0.86 12.28
N SER A 211 15.43 0.75 12.83
CA SER A 211 14.91 1.75 13.74
C SER A 211 15.73 1.88 15.03
N GLU A 212 16.21 0.76 15.59
CA GLU A 212 17.09 0.76 16.77
C GLU A 212 18.41 1.51 16.52
N GLN A 213 19.00 1.31 15.34
CA GLN A 213 20.24 1.99 14.97
C GLN A 213 20.07 3.48 14.69
N PHE A 214 18.85 3.88 14.28
CA PHE A 214 18.51 5.24 13.94
C PHE A 214 18.20 6.10 15.18
N ILE A 215 17.59 5.52 16.23
CA ILE A 215 17.23 6.20 17.48
C ILE A 215 18.46 6.43 18.37
#